data_5289704c28858077c0b91b17021d8e96
#
_entry.id   5289704c28858077c0b91b17021d8e96
#
_cell.length_a   1.000
_cell.length_b   1.000
_cell.length_c   1.000
_cell.angle_alpha   90.00
_cell.angle_beta   90.00
_cell.angle_gamma   90.00
#
_symmetry.space_group_name_H-M   'P 1'
#
loop_
_entity.id
_entity.type
_entity.pdbx_description
1 polymer ?
#
loop_
_entity_poly.entity_id
_entity_poly.type
_entity_poly.pdbx_seq_one_letter_code
_entity_poly.pdbx_strand_id
1 'polypeptide(L)'
;MKSIKFFFACVLALTFVACSNAESDSFEDNSSNFESMISLYGIQSATVDSKVGDVPSVTAEEMASVLEALRQNGNTIRNCESKTLEGYYEGGDRKEVKMIAEYQARTRSGAFVEQFALCVSINFNIDNNGGVFYIDTTYSSSTDLFNWQGYGASLSTTAEGNSVFSSTSYLYFRVSDQGNCLVKVPVSFKGSYNFKDNKGTYSFTLSKAAN
;
A
#
# COMPACT_ATOMS: atom_id res chain seq x y z
N MET A 1 20.26 -37.35 9.97
CA MET A 1 19.65 -36.26 9.23
C MET A 1 18.75 -35.42 10.15
N LYS A 2 19.31 -34.64 11.08
CA LYS A 2 18.55 -33.79 12.05
C LYS A 2 19.29 -32.47 12.36
N SER A 3 19.87 -31.77 11.40
CA SER A 3 20.66 -30.56 11.68
C SER A 3 20.38 -29.37 10.79
N ILE A 4 19.38 -29.38 9.92
CA ILE A 4 19.14 -28.29 8.95
C ILE A 4 18.02 -27.32 9.41
N LYS A 5 17.19 -27.69 10.38
CA LYS A 5 16.07 -26.84 10.83
C LYS A 5 16.44 -25.73 11.83
N PHE A 6 17.64 -25.78 12.41
CA PHE A 6 18.06 -24.79 13.42
C PHE A 6 18.77 -23.55 12.83
N PHE A 7 19.21 -23.64 11.58
CA PHE A 7 19.99 -22.54 10.98
C PHE A 7 19.12 -21.40 10.40
N PHE A 8 17.85 -21.68 10.09
CA PHE A 8 16.96 -20.67 9.50
C PHE A 8 16.34 -19.71 10.53
N ALA A 9 16.20 -20.14 11.77
CA ALA A 9 15.65 -19.28 12.85
C ALA A 9 16.64 -18.23 13.34
N CYS A 10 17.96 -18.50 13.26
CA CYS A 10 19.00 -17.54 13.68
C CYS A 10 19.28 -16.44 12.65
N VAL A 11 19.00 -16.66 11.36
CA VAL A 11 19.30 -15.66 10.32
C VAL A 11 18.25 -14.55 10.31
N LEU A 12 16.99 -14.85 10.67
CA LEU A 12 15.96 -13.80 10.79
C LEU A 12 16.17 -12.88 12.00
N ALA A 13 16.74 -13.37 13.09
CA ALA A 13 17.01 -12.57 14.28
C ALA A 13 18.20 -11.61 14.09
N LEU A 14 19.13 -11.91 13.18
CA LEU A 14 20.33 -11.09 12.98
C LEU A 14 20.11 -9.88 12.07
N THR A 15 19.04 -9.80 11.30
CA THR A 15 18.77 -8.65 10.43
C THR A 15 18.11 -7.47 11.16
N PHE A 16 17.51 -7.70 12.33
CA PHE A 16 16.90 -6.61 13.13
C PHE A 16 17.84 -5.95 14.15
N VAL A 17 19.00 -6.56 14.45
CA VAL A 17 19.98 -6.01 15.40
C VAL A 17 20.72 -4.78 14.85
N ALA A 18 20.69 -4.54 13.54
CA ALA A 18 21.34 -3.36 12.94
C ALA A 18 20.62 -2.02 13.22
N CYS A 19 19.39 -2.04 13.76
CA CYS A 19 18.66 -0.83 14.16
C CYS A 19 18.78 -0.48 15.66
N SER A 20 19.53 -1.26 16.47
CA SER A 20 19.49 -1.13 17.94
C SER A 20 20.75 -0.58 18.58
N ASN A 21 21.61 0.16 17.88
CA ASN A 21 22.77 0.82 18.48
C ASN A 21 22.55 2.32 18.67
N ALA A 22 21.77 2.69 19.68
CA ALA A 22 21.87 3.99 20.37
C ALA A 22 21.40 3.82 21.82
N GLU A 23 22.24 4.27 22.73
CA GLU A 23 22.20 4.07 24.18
C GLU A 23 20.87 4.34 24.88
N SER A 24 20.55 3.37 25.73
CA SER A 24 19.76 3.24 26.97
C SER A 24 19.04 4.46 27.59
N ASP A 25 17.80 4.34 27.89
CA ASP A 25 17.04 4.16 29.13
C ASP A 25 15.57 4.40 28.87
N SER A 26 14.71 3.45 29.15
CA SER A 26 13.24 3.45 28.99
C SER A 26 12.63 2.71 27.76
N PHE A 27 13.37 1.85 27.06
CA PHE A 27 12.98 1.24 25.78
C PHE A 27 12.29 -0.13 25.86
N GLU A 28 12.17 -0.77 27.01
CA GLU A 28 11.66 -2.16 27.07
C GLU A 28 10.18 -2.30 26.71
N ASP A 29 9.37 -1.27 26.94
CA ASP A 29 7.91 -1.36 26.67
C ASP A 29 7.54 -1.03 25.21
N ASN A 30 8.35 -0.22 24.52
CA ASN A 30 8.10 0.18 23.13
C ASN A 30 8.61 -0.85 22.10
N SER A 31 9.66 -1.58 22.39
CA SER A 31 10.23 -2.58 21.48
C SER A 31 9.32 -3.80 21.32
N SER A 32 8.73 -4.30 22.42
CA SER A 32 7.77 -5.41 22.38
C SER A 32 6.52 -5.07 21.59
N ASN A 33 6.10 -3.80 21.62
CA ASN A 33 4.95 -3.31 20.85
C ASN A 33 5.26 -3.25 19.35
N PHE A 34 6.45 -2.78 18.97
CA PHE A 34 6.87 -2.69 17.57
C PHE A 34 7.06 -4.07 16.92
N GLU A 35 7.66 -5.04 17.64
CA GLU A 35 7.78 -6.42 17.18
C GLU A 35 6.41 -7.07 16.94
N SER A 36 5.45 -6.83 17.82
CA SER A 36 4.08 -7.33 17.63
C SER A 36 3.42 -6.73 16.39
N MET A 37 3.69 -5.47 16.06
CA MET A 37 3.22 -4.81 14.84
C MET A 37 3.83 -5.42 13.58
N ILE A 38 5.11 -5.77 13.59
CA ILE A 38 5.80 -6.42 12.47
C ILE A 38 5.02 -7.66 12.05
N SER A 39 4.69 -8.52 13.02
CA SER A 39 3.93 -9.75 12.75
C SER A 39 2.47 -9.48 12.33
N LEU A 40 1.81 -8.50 12.96
CA LEU A 40 0.39 -8.21 12.73
C LEU A 40 0.13 -7.62 11.35
N TYR A 41 0.99 -6.71 10.89
CA TYR A 41 0.79 -5.92 9.66
C TYR A 41 1.69 -6.36 8.51
N GLY A 42 2.55 -7.37 8.70
CA GLY A 42 3.48 -7.82 7.66
C GLY A 42 4.54 -6.77 7.32
N ILE A 43 4.99 -6.01 8.33
CA ILE A 43 6.02 -4.99 8.18
C ILE A 43 7.33 -5.66 7.77
N GLN A 44 8.00 -5.09 6.79
CA GLN A 44 9.28 -5.56 6.26
C GLN A 44 10.32 -4.45 6.38
N SER A 45 11.57 -4.82 6.68
CA SER A 45 12.68 -3.89 6.55
C SER A 45 12.81 -3.42 5.09
N ALA A 46 13.14 -2.16 4.89
CA ALA A 46 13.36 -1.59 3.57
C ALA A 46 14.71 -0.88 3.51
N THR A 47 15.30 -0.85 2.33
CA THR A 47 16.49 -0.04 2.02
C THR A 47 16.05 1.17 1.21
N VAL A 48 16.75 2.29 1.37
CA VAL A 48 16.53 3.47 0.55
C VAL A 48 16.93 3.12 -0.89
N ASP A 49 15.94 2.97 -1.76
CA ASP A 49 16.14 2.94 -3.20
C ASP A 49 15.86 4.36 -3.73
N SER A 50 16.56 4.76 -4.79
CA SER A 50 16.37 6.05 -5.45
C SER A 50 14.93 6.33 -5.90
N LYS A 51 14.11 5.29 -5.99
CA LYS A 51 12.67 5.38 -6.31
C LYS A 51 11.78 5.74 -5.13
N VAL A 52 12.25 5.53 -3.89
CA VAL A 52 11.44 5.75 -2.69
C VAL A 52 11.36 7.22 -2.30
N GLY A 53 12.33 8.04 -2.77
CA GLY A 53 12.39 9.47 -2.44
C GLY A 53 12.57 9.73 -0.94
N ASP A 54 12.27 10.94 -0.52
CA ASP A 54 12.26 11.30 0.91
C ASP A 54 11.03 10.68 1.58
N VAL A 55 11.27 9.76 2.51
CA VAL A 55 10.22 9.15 3.33
C VAL A 55 10.07 9.96 4.61
N PRO A 56 8.86 10.47 4.89
CA PRO A 56 8.60 11.23 6.10
C PRO A 56 8.87 10.40 7.37
N SER A 57 9.22 11.09 8.44
CA SER A 57 9.52 10.48 9.73
C SER A 57 8.28 10.50 10.62
N VAL A 58 7.89 9.35 11.13
CA VAL A 58 6.74 9.15 12.04
C VAL A 58 7.19 8.33 13.25
N THR A 59 6.43 8.40 14.33
CA THR A 59 6.60 7.48 15.48
C THR A 59 5.96 6.11 15.19
N ALA A 60 6.36 5.10 15.94
CA ALA A 60 5.73 3.77 15.86
C ALA A 60 4.22 3.83 16.16
N GLU A 61 3.80 4.69 17.09
CA GLU A 61 2.36 4.88 17.43
C GLU A 61 1.58 5.52 16.28
N GLU A 62 2.13 6.55 15.63
CA GLU A 62 1.52 7.17 14.45
C GLU A 62 1.41 6.18 13.29
N MET A 63 2.49 5.44 13.00
CA MET A 63 2.46 4.38 12.00
C MET A 63 1.40 3.33 12.33
N ALA A 64 1.33 2.85 13.59
CA ALA A 64 0.33 1.89 14.04
C ALA A 64 -1.08 2.40 13.81
N SER A 65 -1.34 3.69 14.06
CA SER A 65 -2.66 4.30 13.87
C SER A 65 -3.09 4.33 12.41
N VAL A 66 -2.15 4.59 11.48
CA VAL A 66 -2.38 4.51 10.02
C VAL A 66 -2.71 3.08 9.61
N LEU A 67 -1.90 2.11 10.06
CA LEU A 67 -2.11 0.70 9.71
C LEU A 67 -3.42 0.14 10.27
N GLU A 68 -3.81 0.55 11.48
CA GLU A 68 -5.08 0.16 12.07
C GLU A 68 -6.27 0.73 11.30
N ALA A 69 -6.21 2.00 10.86
CA ALA A 69 -7.24 2.61 10.03
C ALA A 69 -7.41 1.85 8.70
N LEU A 70 -6.31 1.44 8.07
CA LEU A 70 -6.32 0.61 6.88
C LEU A 70 -6.89 -0.78 7.15
N ARG A 71 -6.54 -1.41 8.28
CA ARG A 71 -7.01 -2.74 8.66
C ARG A 71 -8.51 -2.77 8.92
N GLN A 72 -9.05 -1.78 9.64
CA GLN A 72 -10.47 -1.68 9.95
C GLN A 72 -11.34 -1.52 8.70
N ASN A 73 -10.83 -0.85 7.68
CA ASN A 73 -11.53 -0.55 6.44
C ASN A 73 -11.05 -1.39 5.23
N GLY A 74 -10.14 -2.34 5.46
CA GLY A 74 -9.38 -3.01 4.40
C GLY A 74 -10.21 -3.91 3.48
N ASN A 75 -11.38 -4.38 3.92
CA ASN A 75 -12.27 -5.22 3.08
C ASN A 75 -13.52 -4.46 2.61
N THR A 76 -13.56 -3.15 2.80
CA THR A 76 -14.68 -2.34 2.36
C THR A 76 -14.69 -2.28 0.84
N ILE A 77 -15.77 -2.77 0.22
CA ILE A 77 -16.01 -2.66 -1.21
C ILE A 77 -16.55 -1.27 -1.50
N ARG A 78 -15.90 -0.56 -2.44
CA ARG A 78 -16.26 0.78 -2.87
C ARG A 78 -16.59 0.79 -4.35
N ASN A 79 -17.46 1.70 -4.76
CA ASN A 79 -17.78 1.91 -6.17
C ASN A 79 -16.75 2.85 -6.81
N CYS A 80 -16.50 2.64 -8.10
CA CYS A 80 -15.72 3.57 -8.93
C CYS A 80 -16.42 3.79 -10.27
N GLU A 81 -16.11 4.94 -10.85
CA GLU A 81 -16.58 5.34 -12.17
C GLU A 81 -15.37 5.77 -13.01
N SER A 82 -15.51 5.73 -14.34
CA SER A 82 -14.48 6.25 -15.22
C SER A 82 -14.78 7.68 -15.63
N LYS A 83 -13.70 8.41 -15.88
CA LYS A 83 -13.71 9.74 -16.50
C LYS A 83 -13.07 9.63 -17.87
N THR A 84 -13.71 10.22 -18.89
CA THR A 84 -13.06 10.42 -20.19
C THR A 84 -12.04 11.55 -20.04
N LEU A 85 -10.80 11.28 -20.42
CA LEU A 85 -9.74 12.28 -20.43
C LEU A 85 -9.77 13.03 -21.75
N GLU A 86 -9.67 14.37 -21.67
CA GLU A 86 -9.49 15.19 -22.84
C GLU A 86 -8.10 14.95 -23.43
N GLY A 87 -8.04 14.70 -24.71
CA GLY A 87 -6.81 14.46 -25.45
C GLY A 87 -7.09 13.63 -26.68
N TYR A 88 -6.37 13.97 -27.76
CA TYR A 88 -6.49 13.25 -29.02
C TYR A 88 -5.78 11.91 -28.91
N TYR A 89 -6.52 10.83 -29.04
CA TYR A 89 -5.98 9.51 -29.32
C TYR A 89 -6.52 9.02 -30.67
N GLU A 90 -5.62 8.74 -31.61
CA GLU A 90 -6.00 8.21 -32.91
C GLU A 90 -6.67 6.85 -32.76
N GLY A 91 -7.98 6.81 -32.77
CA GLY A 91 -8.74 5.57 -32.82
C GLY A 91 -9.58 5.21 -31.61
N GLY A 92 -9.82 6.12 -30.66
CA GLY A 92 -10.70 5.82 -29.54
C GLY A 92 -10.71 6.82 -28.39
N ASP A 93 -11.33 6.43 -27.28
CA ASP A 93 -11.44 7.22 -26.06
C ASP A 93 -10.33 6.83 -25.07
N ARG A 94 -9.74 7.82 -24.40
CA ARG A 94 -8.92 7.62 -23.22
C ARG A 94 -9.78 7.72 -21.95
N LYS A 95 -9.74 6.69 -21.12
CA LYS A 95 -10.52 6.60 -19.87
C LYS A 95 -9.59 6.46 -18.66
N GLU A 96 -9.90 7.21 -17.61
CA GLU A 96 -9.29 7.05 -16.29
C GLU A 96 -10.32 6.41 -15.34
N VAL A 97 -9.98 5.27 -14.73
CA VAL A 97 -10.73 4.68 -13.62
C VAL A 97 -10.03 5.07 -12.33
N LYS A 98 -10.66 5.95 -11.56
CA LYS A 98 -10.11 6.49 -10.32
C LYS A 98 -10.74 5.84 -9.10
N MET A 99 -9.92 5.32 -8.20
CA MET A 99 -10.33 4.61 -7.00
C MET A 99 -9.73 5.29 -5.78
N ILE A 100 -10.58 5.88 -4.94
CA ILE A 100 -10.18 6.66 -3.77
C ILE A 100 -10.76 6.03 -2.52
N ALA A 101 -9.90 5.74 -1.54
CA ALA A 101 -10.33 5.28 -0.22
C ALA A 101 -9.84 6.26 0.84
N GLU A 102 -10.76 6.82 1.59
CA GLU A 102 -10.51 7.74 2.68
C GLU A 102 -10.43 7.01 4.02
N TYR A 103 -9.51 7.44 4.87
CA TYR A 103 -9.22 6.85 6.16
C TYR A 103 -9.02 7.93 7.21
N GLN A 104 -9.23 7.59 8.47
CA GLN A 104 -8.87 8.42 9.60
C GLN A 104 -8.00 7.62 10.56
N ALA A 105 -6.74 8.04 10.71
CA ALA A 105 -5.82 7.53 11.71
C ALA A 105 -6.00 8.32 13.01
N ARG A 106 -5.93 7.62 14.16
CA ARG A 106 -5.96 8.22 15.48
C ARG A 106 -5.12 7.40 16.44
N THR A 107 -4.18 8.04 17.14
CA THR A 107 -3.46 7.39 18.24
C THR A 107 -4.37 7.13 19.44
N ARG A 108 -3.98 6.20 20.29
CA ARG A 108 -4.75 5.88 21.52
C ARG A 108 -4.87 7.07 22.46
N SER A 109 -3.83 7.88 22.55
CA SER A 109 -3.82 9.12 23.33
C SER A 109 -4.77 10.18 22.77
N GLY A 110 -5.14 10.09 21.49
CA GLY A 110 -5.90 11.12 20.77
C GLY A 110 -5.06 12.37 20.43
N ALA A 111 -3.76 12.35 20.74
CA ALA A 111 -2.86 13.47 20.46
C ALA A 111 -2.60 13.64 18.95
N PHE A 112 -2.72 12.55 18.20
CA PHE A 112 -2.58 12.55 16.75
C PHE A 112 -3.90 12.11 16.11
N VAL A 113 -4.39 12.90 15.18
CA VAL A 113 -5.55 12.59 14.34
C VAL A 113 -5.23 13.07 12.92
N GLU A 114 -5.23 12.17 11.96
CA GLU A 114 -4.95 12.48 10.56
C GLU A 114 -6.01 11.86 9.66
N GLN A 115 -6.49 12.66 8.70
CA GLN A 115 -7.33 12.17 7.61
C GLN A 115 -6.49 12.02 6.36
N PHE A 116 -6.53 10.86 5.74
CA PHE A 116 -5.77 10.61 4.53
C PHE A 116 -6.57 9.77 3.53
N ALA A 117 -6.18 9.86 2.27
CA ALA A 117 -6.75 9.05 1.20
C ALA A 117 -5.65 8.29 0.45
N LEU A 118 -5.95 7.07 0.05
CA LEU A 118 -5.21 6.32 -0.95
C LEU A 118 -5.96 6.41 -2.27
N CYS A 119 -5.25 6.77 -3.34
CA CYS A 119 -5.82 6.90 -4.66
C CYS A 119 -5.02 6.07 -5.67
N VAL A 120 -5.69 5.17 -6.38
CA VAL A 120 -5.17 4.48 -7.56
C VAL A 120 -5.93 4.97 -8.78
N SER A 121 -5.21 5.41 -9.79
CA SER A 121 -5.77 5.72 -11.11
C SER A 121 -5.22 4.75 -12.14
N ILE A 122 -6.10 4.09 -12.88
CA ILE A 122 -5.75 3.22 -14.00
C ILE A 122 -6.22 3.87 -15.29
N ASN A 123 -5.31 4.05 -16.22
CA ASN A 123 -5.57 4.63 -17.53
C ASN A 123 -5.75 3.55 -18.59
N PHE A 124 -6.76 3.73 -19.43
CA PHE A 124 -7.11 2.84 -20.53
C PHE A 124 -7.32 3.62 -21.82
N ASN A 125 -7.01 2.98 -22.94
CA ASN A 125 -7.52 3.34 -24.26
C ASN A 125 -8.66 2.39 -24.63
N ILE A 126 -9.74 2.92 -25.16
CA ILE A 126 -10.86 2.14 -25.69
C ILE A 126 -10.96 2.46 -27.17
N ASP A 127 -10.74 1.46 -28.03
CA ASP A 127 -10.80 1.64 -29.48
C ASP A 127 -12.26 1.75 -29.97
N ASN A 128 -12.43 2.09 -31.24
CA ASN A 128 -13.75 2.24 -31.88
C ASN A 128 -14.56 0.93 -31.96
N ASN A 129 -13.94 -0.22 -31.69
CA ASN A 129 -14.57 -1.52 -31.66
C ASN A 129 -14.89 -1.96 -30.23
N GLY A 130 -14.60 -1.11 -29.23
CA GLY A 130 -14.77 -1.42 -27.81
C GLY A 130 -13.66 -2.25 -27.20
N GLY A 131 -12.53 -2.41 -27.90
CA GLY A 131 -11.31 -3.03 -27.34
C GLY A 131 -10.70 -2.16 -26.26
N VAL A 132 -10.37 -2.76 -25.12
CA VAL A 132 -9.85 -2.06 -23.94
C VAL A 132 -8.37 -2.37 -23.78
N PHE A 133 -7.55 -1.33 -23.78
CA PHE A 133 -6.10 -1.42 -23.65
C PHE A 133 -5.62 -0.68 -22.42
N TYR A 134 -4.89 -1.38 -21.55
CA TYR A 134 -4.22 -0.79 -20.40
C TYR A 134 -3.06 0.11 -20.86
N ILE A 135 -2.93 1.26 -20.20
CA ILE A 135 -1.82 2.19 -20.44
C ILE A 135 -0.88 2.17 -19.24
N ASP A 136 -1.35 2.66 -18.08
CA ASP A 136 -0.55 2.79 -16.87
C ASP A 136 -1.41 2.77 -15.60
N THR A 137 -0.73 2.66 -14.46
CA THR A 137 -1.33 2.79 -13.14
C THR A 137 -0.49 3.75 -12.31
N THR A 138 -1.15 4.72 -11.68
CA THR A 138 -0.53 5.66 -10.76
C THR A 138 -1.06 5.48 -9.35
N TYR A 139 -0.19 5.73 -8.36
CA TYR A 139 -0.48 5.63 -6.94
C TYR A 139 -0.20 6.98 -6.30
N SER A 140 -1.12 7.48 -5.48
CA SER A 140 -0.93 8.71 -4.72
C SER A 140 -1.64 8.67 -3.38
N SER A 141 -1.13 9.41 -2.40
CA SER A 141 -1.76 9.63 -1.11
C SER A 141 -1.96 11.12 -0.88
N SER A 142 -2.91 11.48 -0.02
CA SER A 142 -3.15 12.86 0.39
C SER A 142 -2.40 13.26 1.67
N THR A 143 -1.47 12.44 2.14
CA THR A 143 -0.72 12.66 3.38
C THR A 143 0.77 12.53 3.18
N ASP A 144 1.52 13.20 4.04
CA ASP A 144 2.98 13.14 4.13
C ASP A 144 3.46 12.14 5.21
N LEU A 145 2.59 11.32 5.79
CA LEU A 145 2.97 10.34 6.82
C LEU A 145 3.76 9.15 6.27
N PHE A 146 3.61 8.88 5.00
CA PHE A 146 4.26 7.77 4.30
C PHE A 146 4.43 8.08 2.81
N ASN A 147 5.37 7.39 2.20
CA ASN A 147 5.45 7.34 0.74
C ASN A 147 4.75 6.08 0.25
N TRP A 148 3.85 6.19 -0.73
CA TRP A 148 3.13 5.06 -1.28
C TRP A 148 3.58 4.77 -2.71
N GLN A 149 4.03 3.54 -2.95
CA GLN A 149 4.53 3.12 -4.26
C GLN A 149 3.93 1.78 -4.69
N GLY A 150 3.56 1.71 -5.94
CA GLY A 150 3.11 0.50 -6.60
C GLY A 150 3.81 0.28 -7.94
N TYR A 151 3.80 -0.96 -8.42
CA TYR A 151 4.52 -1.40 -9.63
C TYR A 151 3.56 -1.80 -10.75
N GLY A 152 2.56 -0.96 -11.01
CA GLY A 152 1.54 -1.26 -11.99
C GLY A 152 0.45 -2.18 -11.45
N ALA A 153 -0.48 -2.56 -12.31
CA ALA A 153 -1.54 -3.49 -11.99
C ALA A 153 -1.51 -4.68 -12.94
N SER A 154 -1.75 -5.88 -12.41
CA SER A 154 -2.11 -7.02 -13.24
C SER A 154 -3.54 -6.83 -13.74
N LEU A 155 -3.74 -6.92 -15.03
CA LEU A 155 -5.00 -6.62 -15.67
C LEU A 155 -5.43 -7.76 -16.59
N SER A 156 -6.71 -8.11 -16.50
CA SER A 156 -7.37 -9.06 -17.40
C SER A 156 -8.68 -8.46 -17.87
N THR A 157 -8.87 -8.39 -19.18
CA THR A 157 -10.10 -7.86 -19.79
C THR A 157 -10.84 -8.97 -20.53
N THR A 158 -12.17 -9.08 -20.32
CA THR A 158 -13.02 -10.03 -21.03
C THR A 158 -13.61 -9.41 -22.29
N ALA A 159 -14.11 -10.26 -23.19
CA ALA A 159 -14.80 -9.82 -24.42
C ALA A 159 -16.05 -8.99 -24.14
N GLU A 160 -16.68 -9.15 -22.97
CA GLU A 160 -17.83 -8.34 -22.55
C GLU A 160 -17.47 -6.93 -22.06
N GLY A 161 -16.17 -6.58 -22.07
CA GLY A 161 -15.68 -5.28 -21.61
C GLY A 161 -15.49 -5.17 -20.09
N ASN A 162 -15.45 -6.31 -19.38
CA ASN A 162 -15.07 -6.33 -17.97
C ASN A 162 -13.56 -6.37 -17.84
N SER A 163 -13.02 -5.47 -17.05
CA SER A 163 -11.61 -5.46 -16.66
C SER A 163 -11.49 -5.79 -15.19
N VAL A 164 -10.70 -6.81 -14.85
CA VAL A 164 -10.34 -7.15 -13.47
C VAL A 164 -8.89 -6.76 -13.26
N PHE A 165 -8.62 -6.10 -12.15
CA PHE A 165 -7.29 -5.60 -11.83
C PHE A 165 -6.90 -5.92 -10.40
N SER A 166 -5.62 -6.19 -10.21
CA SER A 166 -5.04 -6.39 -8.90
C SER A 166 -3.58 -5.91 -8.90
N SER A 167 -3.14 -5.41 -7.77
CA SER A 167 -1.77 -5.00 -7.56
C SER A 167 -1.37 -5.16 -6.11
N THR A 168 -0.07 -5.29 -5.85
CA THR A 168 0.54 -5.11 -4.54
C THR A 168 1.42 -3.87 -4.61
N SER A 169 1.17 -2.97 -3.68
CA SER A 169 1.92 -1.74 -3.48
C SER A 169 2.51 -1.72 -2.08
N TYR A 170 3.33 -0.73 -1.76
CA TYR A 170 3.98 -0.63 -0.46
C TYR A 170 3.85 0.78 0.10
N LEU A 171 3.48 0.88 1.37
CA LEU A 171 3.62 2.09 2.17
C LEU A 171 4.99 2.06 2.83
N TYR A 172 5.78 3.11 2.63
CA TYR A 172 7.10 3.27 3.22
C TYR A 172 7.03 4.28 4.37
N PHE A 173 7.54 3.88 5.53
CA PHE A 173 7.62 4.71 6.72
C PHE A 173 9.06 4.78 7.21
N ARG A 174 9.46 5.92 7.73
CA ARG A 174 10.67 6.09 8.54
C ARG A 174 10.27 6.21 10.01
N VAL A 175 10.60 5.21 10.82
CA VAL A 175 10.13 5.14 12.20
C VAL A 175 11.19 5.74 13.12
N SER A 176 10.94 6.98 13.62
CA SER A 176 11.91 7.82 14.30
C SER A 176 12.32 7.29 15.67
N ASP A 177 11.39 6.80 16.45
CA ASP A 177 11.56 6.24 17.78
C ASP A 177 12.04 4.78 17.80
N GLN A 178 12.29 4.21 16.61
CA GLN A 178 12.87 2.90 16.37
C GLN A 178 14.21 3.03 15.60
N GLY A 179 15.05 3.97 16.00
CA GLY A 179 16.37 4.20 15.39
C GLY A 179 16.31 4.72 13.95
N ASN A 180 15.27 5.46 13.58
CA ASN A 180 15.04 5.96 12.21
C ASN A 180 15.01 4.84 11.15
N CYS A 181 14.55 3.65 11.51
CA CYS A 181 14.52 2.55 10.56
C CYS A 181 13.50 2.80 9.44
N LEU A 182 13.88 2.39 8.23
CA LEU A 182 13.00 2.41 7.09
C LEU A 182 12.28 1.07 6.97
N VAL A 183 10.96 1.11 6.94
CA VAL A 183 10.11 -0.06 6.81
C VAL A 183 9.13 0.11 5.66
N LYS A 184 8.64 -1.02 5.13
CA LYS A 184 7.57 -1.06 4.14
C LYS A 184 6.47 -2.02 4.55
N VAL A 185 5.25 -1.66 4.21
CA VAL A 185 4.05 -2.44 4.52
C VAL A 185 3.31 -2.73 3.23
N PRO A 186 3.05 -4.01 2.90
CA PRO A 186 2.38 -4.35 1.66
C PRO A 186 0.88 -4.03 1.74
N VAL A 187 0.38 -3.34 0.71
CA VAL A 187 -1.03 -3.05 0.50
C VAL A 187 -1.45 -3.64 -0.83
N SER A 188 -2.37 -4.58 -0.79
CA SER A 188 -3.01 -5.13 -1.97
C SER A 188 -4.22 -4.29 -2.35
N PHE A 189 -4.38 -4.09 -3.61
CA PHE A 189 -5.55 -3.48 -4.18
C PHE A 189 -6.17 -4.42 -5.23
N LYS A 190 -7.48 -4.54 -5.22
CA LYS A 190 -8.24 -5.37 -6.17
C LYS A 190 -9.49 -4.64 -6.59
N GLY A 191 -9.90 -4.86 -7.84
CA GLY A 191 -11.15 -4.30 -8.33
C GLY A 191 -11.55 -4.86 -9.68
N SER A 192 -12.72 -4.43 -10.13
CA SER A 192 -13.24 -4.71 -11.47
C SER A 192 -13.99 -3.50 -12.00
N TYR A 193 -13.96 -3.33 -13.30
CA TYR A 193 -14.66 -2.25 -13.98
C TYR A 193 -15.28 -2.75 -15.28
N ASN A 194 -16.56 -2.41 -15.51
CA ASN A 194 -17.25 -2.67 -16.76
C ASN A 194 -17.38 -1.37 -17.56
N PHE A 195 -16.73 -1.31 -18.72
CA PHE A 195 -16.71 -0.11 -19.57
C PHE A 195 -18.03 0.13 -20.31
N LYS A 196 -18.88 -0.90 -20.49
CA LYS A 196 -20.21 -0.75 -21.10
C LYS A 196 -21.19 -0.12 -20.14
N ASP A 197 -21.15 -0.54 -18.87
CA ASP A 197 -22.03 -0.05 -17.81
C ASP A 197 -21.48 1.18 -17.10
N ASN A 198 -20.22 1.52 -17.36
CA ASN A 198 -19.46 2.61 -16.73
C ASN A 198 -19.44 2.51 -15.20
N LYS A 199 -19.31 1.29 -14.67
CA LYS A 199 -19.34 0.99 -13.23
C LYS A 199 -18.29 -0.03 -12.86
N GLY A 200 -17.77 0.13 -11.65
CA GLY A 200 -16.83 -0.82 -11.08
C GLY A 200 -16.84 -0.81 -9.56
N THR A 201 -16.11 -1.76 -9.01
CA THR A 201 -15.89 -1.89 -7.57
C THR A 201 -14.42 -2.16 -7.27
N TYR A 202 -13.97 -1.75 -6.09
CA TYR A 202 -12.60 -1.97 -5.63
C TYR A 202 -12.49 -2.06 -4.13
N SER A 203 -11.38 -2.58 -3.66
CA SER A 203 -10.99 -2.61 -2.24
C SER A 203 -9.48 -2.50 -2.09
N PHE A 204 -9.05 -1.92 -0.96
CA PHE A 204 -7.68 -1.94 -0.49
C PHE A 204 -7.58 -2.84 0.74
N THR A 205 -6.53 -3.62 0.85
CA THR A 205 -6.33 -4.55 1.98
C THR A 205 -4.86 -4.58 2.35
N LEU A 206 -4.54 -4.49 3.66
CA LEU A 206 -3.21 -4.81 4.13
C LEU A 206 -2.93 -6.28 3.83
N SER A 207 -1.88 -6.55 3.06
CA SER A 207 -1.47 -7.91 2.76
C SER A 207 -0.72 -8.45 3.98
N LYS A 208 -1.22 -9.52 4.59
CA LYS A 208 -0.39 -10.23 5.56
C LYS A 208 0.85 -10.74 4.84
N ALA A 209 2.01 -10.67 5.50
CA ALA A 209 3.19 -11.36 5.00
C ALA A 209 2.81 -12.82 4.74
N ALA A 210 3.13 -13.32 3.55
CA ALA A 210 3.03 -14.75 3.28
C ALA A 210 4.01 -15.44 4.24
N ASN A 211 3.46 -16.24 5.16
CA ASN A 211 4.24 -17.10 6.05
C ASN A 211 4.97 -18.18 5.25
#